data_79f8f0b4974da27a41bc652f9266599d
#
_entry.id   79f8f0b4974da27a41bc652f9266599d
#
_cell.length_a   1.000
_cell.length_b   1.000
_cell.length_c   1.000
_cell.angle_alpha   90.00
_cell.angle_beta   90.00
_cell.angle_gamma   90.00
#
_symmetry.space_group_name_H-M   'P 1'
#
loop_
_entity.id
_entity.type
_entity.pdbx_description
1 polymer ?
#
loop_
_entity_poly.entity_id
_entity_poly.type
_entity_poly.pdbx_seq_one_letter_code
_entity_poly.pdbx_strand_id
1 'polypeptide(L)'
;IYDVRREMRGPQIFLSRAHPEFMTKLFAQEVPEIYDGIIDIKAVARDPGSRAKIAVLSHDSSIDPVGACVGMRGSRVQAVVAELQGEKIDIIPWSMDTATFVVNGLAPAEVAKVVLDEDAGKIEVVVPDEQLSLAIGRRGQNVRLASMLTGWEIDILTEEEESDRRQQERRDLSERFMSALDVDDVLAHLLVTEGFSSVDEIAYVPLEDLASIEGFEEDIAQELQARARDFLDAESVRLAEQRRALGVEDELAAIDGLNDAMLVTLGEREIKTLEDFADLAGDELTDPEEGYLREYGFDLDTANALIMSA
;
A
#
# COMPACT_ATOMS: atom_id res chain seq x y z
N ILE A 1 16.65 -17.09 25.99
CA ILE A 1 17.05 -18.05 24.95
C ILE A 1 16.09 -17.87 23.78
N TYR A 2 16.62 -17.60 22.59
CA TYR A 2 15.77 -17.49 21.39
C TYR A 2 16.05 -18.60 20.37
N ASP A 3 17.23 -19.25 20.45
CA ASP A 3 17.57 -20.40 19.60
C ASP A 3 18.47 -21.38 20.36
N VAL A 4 18.35 -22.67 20.03
CA VAL A 4 19.20 -23.74 20.54
C VAL A 4 19.56 -24.66 19.39
N ARG A 5 20.83 -24.64 18.96
CA ARG A 5 21.33 -25.48 17.88
C ARG A 5 22.06 -26.70 18.47
N ARG A 6 21.71 -27.87 17.98
CA ARG A 6 22.41 -29.12 18.34
C ARG A 6 23.57 -29.33 17.37
N GLU A 7 24.78 -29.23 17.90
CA GLU A 7 26.00 -29.49 17.14
C GLU A 7 26.78 -30.70 17.71
N MET A 8 27.74 -31.21 16.92
CA MET A 8 28.54 -32.37 17.33
C MET A 8 29.31 -32.18 18.64
N ARG A 9 29.62 -30.93 19.01
CA ARG A 9 30.37 -30.58 20.24
C ARG A 9 29.46 -30.17 21.41
N GLY A 10 28.17 -30.41 21.31
CA GLY A 10 27.14 -30.04 22.30
C GLY A 10 26.23 -28.89 21.86
N PRO A 11 25.14 -28.67 22.61
CA PRO A 11 24.15 -27.63 22.24
C PRO A 11 24.72 -26.24 22.37
N GLN A 12 24.54 -25.44 21.33
CA GLN A 12 24.79 -23.98 21.36
C GLN A 12 23.52 -23.27 21.74
N ILE A 13 23.58 -22.46 22.78
CA ILE A 13 22.43 -21.68 23.31
C ILE A 13 22.64 -20.22 22.94
N PHE A 14 21.67 -19.66 22.19
CA PHE A 14 21.66 -18.26 21.80
C PHE A 14 20.77 -17.47 22.72
N LEU A 15 21.29 -16.38 23.26
CA LEU A 15 20.59 -15.44 24.13
C LEU A 15 20.44 -14.10 23.44
N SER A 16 19.30 -13.45 23.61
CA SER A 16 19.07 -12.11 23.12
C SER A 16 18.26 -11.28 24.13
N ARG A 17 18.66 -10.02 24.31
CA ARG A 17 17.86 -8.99 25.00
C ARG A 17 17.17 -8.06 24.01
N ALA A 18 17.54 -8.14 22.71
CA ALA A 18 16.96 -7.33 21.63
C ALA A 18 15.71 -7.97 20.99
N HIS A 19 15.53 -9.28 21.15
CA HIS A 19 14.40 -9.99 20.54
C HIS A 19 13.05 -9.47 21.09
N PRO A 20 12.01 -9.30 20.23
CA PRO A 20 10.69 -8.82 20.65
C PRO A 20 10.06 -9.63 21.78
N GLU A 21 10.18 -10.96 21.75
CA GLU A 21 9.66 -11.84 22.80
C GLU A 21 10.27 -11.59 24.19
N PHE A 22 11.45 -11.02 24.27
CA PHE A 22 12.02 -10.65 25.56
C PHE A 22 11.14 -9.63 26.28
N MET A 23 10.61 -8.64 25.54
CA MET A 23 9.67 -7.67 26.08
C MET A 23 8.36 -8.32 26.52
N THR A 24 7.80 -9.23 25.72
CA THR A 24 6.59 -9.98 26.08
C THR A 24 6.76 -10.73 27.40
N LYS A 25 7.94 -11.37 27.60
CA LYS A 25 8.24 -12.07 28.86
C LYS A 25 8.39 -11.13 30.06
N LEU A 26 8.96 -9.94 29.87
CA LEU A 26 9.06 -8.92 30.93
C LEU A 26 7.67 -8.40 31.34
N PHE A 27 6.82 -8.09 30.36
CA PHE A 27 5.45 -7.68 30.66
C PHE A 27 4.65 -8.77 31.39
N ALA A 28 4.82 -10.02 31.02
CA ALA A 28 4.16 -11.14 31.71
C ALA A 28 4.61 -11.29 33.19
N GLN A 29 5.80 -10.80 33.54
CA GLN A 29 6.26 -10.78 34.96
C GLN A 29 5.66 -9.61 35.75
N GLU A 30 5.48 -8.45 35.11
CA GLU A 30 5.04 -7.22 35.77
C GLU A 30 3.50 -7.02 35.75
N VAL A 31 2.81 -7.69 34.80
CA VAL A 31 1.36 -7.52 34.57
C VAL A 31 0.66 -8.86 34.80
N PRO A 32 0.02 -9.05 35.96
CA PRO A 32 -0.67 -10.30 36.28
C PRO A 32 -1.74 -10.69 35.26
N GLU A 33 -2.45 -9.71 34.69
CA GLU A 33 -3.49 -9.93 33.69
C GLU A 33 -2.95 -10.55 32.39
N ILE A 34 -1.67 -10.31 32.06
CA ILE A 34 -0.98 -10.98 30.93
C ILE A 34 -0.57 -12.38 31.34
N TYR A 35 -0.05 -12.56 32.55
CA TYR A 35 0.33 -13.87 33.08
C TYR A 35 -0.87 -14.83 33.14
N ASP A 36 -2.03 -14.32 33.55
CA ASP A 36 -3.28 -15.07 33.68
C ASP A 36 -4.01 -15.27 32.33
N GLY A 37 -3.49 -14.69 31.22
CA GLY A 37 -4.06 -14.84 29.87
C GLY A 37 -5.34 -14.02 29.65
N ILE A 38 -5.61 -13.01 30.47
CA ILE A 38 -6.73 -12.09 30.29
C ILE A 38 -6.38 -11.02 29.24
N ILE A 39 -5.11 -10.61 29.20
CA ILE A 39 -4.56 -9.66 28.22
C ILE A 39 -3.52 -10.37 27.37
N ASP A 40 -3.65 -10.24 26.06
CA ASP A 40 -2.66 -10.70 25.08
C ASP A 40 -1.79 -9.56 24.58
N ILE A 41 -0.51 -9.79 24.40
CA ILE A 41 0.35 -8.96 23.56
C ILE A 41 0.30 -9.54 22.15
N LYS A 42 -0.34 -8.84 21.23
CA LYS A 42 -0.56 -9.28 19.83
C LYS A 42 0.63 -9.01 18.93
N ALA A 43 1.33 -7.89 19.14
CA ALA A 43 2.50 -7.52 18.36
C ALA A 43 3.49 -6.70 19.18
N VAL A 44 4.76 -6.78 18.82
CA VAL A 44 5.85 -6.01 19.43
C VAL A 44 6.79 -5.52 18.34
N ALA A 45 6.98 -4.21 18.25
CA ALA A 45 7.99 -3.58 17.42
C ALA A 45 9.04 -2.89 18.30
N ARG A 46 10.32 -3.14 18.05
CA ARG A 46 11.42 -2.61 18.88
C ARG A 46 12.53 -1.97 18.05
N ASP A 47 13.01 -0.86 18.56
CA ASP A 47 14.32 -0.27 18.28
C ASP A 47 15.13 -0.42 19.59
N PRO A 48 15.86 -1.54 19.77
CA PRO A 48 16.41 -1.94 21.06
C PRO A 48 17.30 -0.87 21.69
N GLY A 49 17.05 -0.56 22.95
CA GLY A 49 17.75 0.50 23.69
C GLY A 49 17.27 1.93 23.43
N SER A 50 16.31 2.12 22.53
CA SER A 50 15.74 3.43 22.18
C SER A 50 14.24 3.50 22.47
N ARG A 51 13.42 2.82 21.69
CA ARG A 51 11.96 2.85 21.80
C ARG A 51 11.32 1.55 21.31
N ALA A 52 10.17 1.22 21.86
CA ALA A 52 9.36 0.11 21.40
C ALA A 52 7.87 0.48 21.41
N LYS A 53 7.09 -0.25 20.59
CA LYS A 53 5.63 -0.24 20.63
C LYS A 53 5.14 -1.66 20.87
N ILE A 54 4.15 -1.82 21.74
CA ILE A 54 3.47 -3.09 21.98
C ILE A 54 1.98 -2.94 21.74
N ALA A 55 1.38 -3.88 21.05
CA ALA A 55 -0.05 -3.94 20.80
C ALA A 55 -0.70 -4.94 21.77
N VAL A 56 -1.68 -4.49 22.53
CA VAL A 56 -2.34 -5.27 23.57
C VAL A 56 -3.83 -5.39 23.33
N LEU A 57 -4.38 -6.56 23.64
CA LEU A 57 -5.81 -6.87 23.56
C LEU A 57 -6.28 -7.50 24.84
N SER A 58 -7.41 -7.05 25.41
CA SER A 58 -8.09 -7.74 26.49
C SER A 58 -9.18 -8.67 25.96
N HIS A 59 -9.28 -9.88 26.52
CA HIS A 59 -10.40 -10.79 26.31
C HIS A 59 -11.60 -10.46 27.20
N ASP A 60 -11.40 -9.66 28.22
CA ASP A 60 -12.45 -9.14 29.10
C ASP A 60 -12.73 -7.67 28.77
N SER A 61 -13.93 -7.38 28.26
CA SER A 61 -14.35 -6.02 27.89
C SER A 61 -14.41 -5.03 29.06
N SER A 62 -14.41 -5.51 30.30
CA SER A 62 -14.39 -4.68 31.50
C SER A 62 -12.99 -4.19 31.89
N ILE A 63 -11.94 -4.75 31.27
CA ILE A 63 -10.53 -4.44 31.57
C ILE A 63 -9.92 -3.63 30.44
N ASP A 64 -9.46 -2.41 30.75
CA ASP A 64 -8.64 -1.62 29.84
C ASP A 64 -7.22 -2.23 29.75
N PRO A 65 -6.85 -2.81 28.59
CA PRO A 65 -5.56 -3.46 28.44
C PRO A 65 -4.38 -2.49 28.53
N VAL A 66 -4.54 -1.25 28.05
CA VAL A 66 -3.49 -0.23 28.10
C VAL A 66 -3.27 0.20 29.55
N GLY A 67 -4.34 0.54 30.26
CA GLY A 67 -4.27 0.95 31.66
C GLY A 67 -3.69 -0.14 32.57
N ALA A 68 -4.05 -1.40 32.33
CA ALA A 68 -3.51 -2.55 33.07
C ALA A 68 -1.99 -2.71 32.88
N CYS A 69 -1.51 -2.57 31.65
CA CYS A 69 -0.08 -2.66 31.32
C CYS A 69 0.72 -1.45 31.83
N VAL A 70 0.13 -0.25 31.83
CA VAL A 70 0.74 0.97 32.40
C VAL A 70 0.87 0.86 33.92
N GLY A 71 -0.19 0.38 34.57
CA GLY A 71 -0.28 0.27 36.02
C GLY A 71 -0.46 1.62 36.73
N MET A 72 -0.65 1.57 38.05
CA MET A 72 -0.86 2.80 38.83
C MET A 72 0.31 3.76 38.71
N ARG A 73 0.04 4.97 38.18
CA ARG A 73 1.06 6.01 37.92
C ARG A 73 2.23 5.54 37.06
N GLY A 74 2.00 4.56 36.20
CA GLY A 74 3.04 4.01 35.31
C GLY A 74 3.98 3.01 35.96
N SER A 75 3.67 2.51 37.17
CA SER A 75 4.60 1.66 37.94
C SER A 75 5.03 0.40 37.19
N ARG A 76 4.10 -0.28 36.50
CA ARG A 76 4.39 -1.53 35.78
C ARG A 76 5.25 -1.27 34.53
N VAL A 77 4.86 -0.33 33.68
CA VAL A 77 5.65 0.00 32.50
C VAL A 77 7.02 0.54 32.86
N GLN A 78 7.14 1.32 33.95
CA GLN A 78 8.44 1.84 34.40
C GLN A 78 9.37 0.72 34.92
N ALA A 79 8.85 -0.34 35.52
CA ALA A 79 9.63 -1.50 35.90
C ALA A 79 10.25 -2.18 34.67
N VAL A 80 9.47 -2.36 33.60
CA VAL A 80 9.97 -2.91 32.32
C VAL A 80 10.97 -1.97 31.66
N VAL A 81 10.69 -0.66 31.62
CA VAL A 81 11.61 0.37 31.10
C VAL A 81 12.96 0.35 31.85
N ALA A 82 12.94 0.22 33.18
CA ALA A 82 14.15 0.14 33.99
C ALA A 82 14.96 -1.14 33.68
N GLU A 83 14.31 -2.28 33.53
CA GLU A 83 14.98 -3.52 33.12
C GLU A 83 15.61 -3.42 31.73
N LEU A 84 14.98 -2.68 30.81
CA LEU A 84 15.47 -2.42 29.46
C LEU A 84 16.41 -1.22 29.36
N GLN A 85 16.92 -0.71 30.51
CA GLN A 85 17.89 0.36 30.60
C GLN A 85 17.45 1.69 29.96
N GLY A 86 16.14 2.00 30.07
CA GLY A 86 15.56 3.26 29.63
C GLY A 86 14.94 3.23 28.23
N GLU A 87 14.77 2.06 27.62
CA GLU A 87 14.01 1.92 26.36
C GLU A 87 12.56 2.39 26.58
N LYS A 88 12.12 3.41 25.83
CA LYS A 88 10.77 3.96 25.96
C LYS A 88 9.77 2.99 25.36
N ILE A 89 8.60 2.85 26.01
CA ILE A 89 7.58 1.89 25.58
C ILE A 89 6.26 2.61 25.38
N ASP A 90 5.72 2.49 24.16
CA ASP A 90 4.37 2.91 23.81
C ASP A 90 3.45 1.67 23.85
N ILE A 91 2.37 1.77 24.63
CA ILE A 91 1.38 0.69 24.75
C ILE A 91 0.16 1.08 23.91
N ILE A 92 -0.15 0.25 22.93
CA ILE A 92 -1.11 0.52 21.86
C ILE A 92 -2.27 -0.46 21.97
N PRO A 93 -3.54 0.00 21.93
CA PRO A 93 -4.66 -0.92 21.82
C PRO A 93 -4.65 -1.60 20.45
N TRP A 94 -4.67 -2.94 20.44
CA TRP A 94 -4.77 -3.71 19.21
C TRP A 94 -6.19 -3.65 18.66
N SER A 95 -6.34 -3.65 17.33
CA SER A 95 -7.61 -3.73 16.65
C SER A 95 -7.56 -4.74 15.50
N MET A 96 -8.68 -5.41 15.23
CA MET A 96 -8.84 -6.24 14.03
C MET A 96 -9.01 -5.37 12.77
N ASP A 97 -9.54 -4.15 12.93
CA ASP A 97 -9.61 -3.18 11.86
C ASP A 97 -8.23 -2.57 11.62
N THR A 98 -7.70 -2.81 10.44
CA THR A 98 -6.34 -2.40 10.03
C THR A 98 -6.16 -0.89 10.13
N ALA A 99 -7.13 -0.11 9.64
CA ALA A 99 -7.05 1.35 9.67
C ALA A 99 -6.96 1.87 11.12
N THR A 100 -7.83 1.38 12.00
CA THR A 100 -7.79 1.72 13.43
C THR A 100 -6.47 1.28 14.08
N PHE A 101 -5.94 0.11 13.71
CA PHE A 101 -4.68 -0.37 14.29
C PHE A 101 -3.49 0.49 13.86
N VAL A 102 -3.44 0.92 12.60
CA VAL A 102 -2.40 1.84 12.10
C VAL A 102 -2.50 3.20 12.79
N VAL A 103 -3.70 3.77 12.91
CA VAL A 103 -3.93 5.03 13.64
C VAL A 103 -3.43 4.94 15.08
N ASN A 104 -3.80 3.87 15.79
CA ASN A 104 -3.31 3.62 17.15
C ASN A 104 -1.78 3.48 17.17
N GLY A 105 -1.21 2.79 16.18
CA GLY A 105 0.24 2.59 16.03
C GLY A 105 1.03 3.87 15.82
N LEU A 106 0.46 4.89 15.20
CA LEU A 106 1.08 6.19 14.98
C LEU A 106 0.99 7.14 16.19
N ALA A 107 0.22 6.75 17.22
CA ALA A 107 0.16 7.57 18.43
C ALA A 107 1.57 7.97 18.93
N PRO A 108 1.76 9.20 19.42
CA PRO A 108 0.75 10.19 19.82
C PRO A 108 0.31 11.16 18.71
N ALA A 109 0.67 10.93 17.44
CA ALA A 109 0.22 11.78 16.34
C ALA A 109 -1.28 11.60 16.07
N GLU A 110 -1.95 12.68 15.72
CA GLU A 110 -3.34 12.69 15.28
C GLU A 110 -3.38 12.42 13.78
N VAL A 111 -4.29 11.56 13.35
CA VAL A 111 -4.50 11.16 11.96
C VAL A 111 -5.84 11.69 11.48
N ALA A 112 -5.85 12.38 10.35
CA ALA A 112 -7.07 12.91 9.73
C ALA A 112 -7.78 11.86 8.87
N LYS A 113 -7.01 11.06 8.10
CA LYS A 113 -7.55 10.10 7.14
C LYS A 113 -6.58 8.94 6.93
N VAL A 114 -7.12 7.77 6.65
CA VAL A 114 -6.35 6.57 6.25
C VAL A 114 -6.94 6.02 4.95
N VAL A 115 -6.09 5.69 4.01
CA VAL A 115 -6.45 5.02 2.76
C VAL A 115 -5.65 3.72 2.70
N LEU A 116 -6.36 2.60 2.58
CA LEU A 116 -5.75 1.28 2.45
C LEU A 116 -5.63 0.92 0.97
N ASP A 117 -4.47 0.44 0.60
CA ASP A 117 -4.20 -0.25 -0.65
C ASP A 117 -3.81 -1.69 -0.31
N GLU A 118 -4.81 -2.57 -0.34
CA GLU A 118 -4.63 -3.97 0.03
C GLU A 118 -3.79 -4.73 -1.00
N ASP A 119 -3.89 -4.35 -2.27
CA ASP A 119 -3.18 -5.01 -3.37
C ASP A 119 -1.68 -4.70 -3.31
N ALA A 120 -1.32 -3.46 -3.00
CA ALA A 120 0.07 -3.04 -2.82
C ALA A 120 0.62 -3.33 -1.41
N GLY A 121 -0.23 -3.69 -0.44
CA GLY A 121 0.17 -3.85 0.97
C GLY A 121 0.60 -2.54 1.63
N LYS A 122 0.11 -1.40 1.11
CA LYS A 122 0.46 -0.04 1.52
C LYS A 122 -0.72 0.67 2.19
N ILE A 123 -0.39 1.57 3.09
CA ILE A 123 -1.37 2.42 3.75
C ILE A 123 -0.89 3.87 3.67
N GLU A 124 -1.68 4.72 3.05
CA GLU A 124 -1.47 6.15 3.10
C GLU A 124 -2.21 6.75 4.29
N VAL A 125 -1.47 7.52 5.08
CA VAL A 125 -1.98 8.17 6.28
C VAL A 125 -1.84 9.68 6.10
N VAL A 126 -2.98 10.36 6.09
CA VAL A 126 -3.03 11.82 6.00
C VAL A 126 -3.09 12.40 7.40
N VAL A 127 -2.19 13.31 7.68
CA VAL A 127 -2.09 13.98 8.98
C VAL A 127 -2.18 15.50 8.80
N PRO A 128 -2.68 16.25 9.81
CA PRO A 128 -2.54 17.70 9.84
C PRO A 128 -1.05 18.10 9.75
N ASP A 129 -0.72 19.20 9.09
CA ASP A 129 0.67 19.63 8.86
C ASP A 129 1.48 19.73 10.14
N GLU A 130 0.86 20.20 11.22
CA GLU A 130 1.47 20.31 12.54
C GLU A 130 1.79 18.97 13.19
N GLN A 131 1.15 17.88 12.74
CA GLN A 131 1.35 16.51 13.26
C GLN A 131 2.39 15.72 12.46
N LEU A 132 2.81 16.17 11.28
CA LEU A 132 3.73 15.46 10.38
C LEU A 132 5.01 15.04 11.10
N SER A 133 5.67 15.97 11.76
CA SER A 133 6.93 15.70 12.47
C SER A 133 6.75 14.68 13.61
N LEU A 134 5.57 14.64 14.22
CA LEU A 134 5.24 13.72 15.31
C LEU A 134 4.91 12.33 14.75
N ALA A 135 4.16 12.26 13.65
CA ALA A 135 3.80 11.03 12.97
C ALA A 135 5.05 10.30 12.43
N ILE A 136 5.94 11.02 11.76
CA ILE A 136 7.22 10.47 11.28
C ILE A 136 8.12 10.12 12.47
N GLY A 137 8.22 11.02 13.44
CA GLY A 137 9.12 10.90 14.57
C GLY A 137 10.59 11.16 14.21
N ARG A 138 11.44 11.21 15.23
CA ARG A 138 12.89 11.47 15.03
C ARG A 138 13.52 10.39 14.15
N ARG A 139 14.07 10.77 12.99
CA ARG A 139 14.69 9.86 11.99
C ARG A 139 13.73 8.76 11.52
N GLY A 140 12.45 9.05 11.40
CA GLY A 140 11.45 8.08 10.98
C GLY A 140 11.13 6.98 12.02
N GLN A 141 11.53 7.15 13.28
CA GLN A 141 11.38 6.10 14.29
C GLN A 141 9.92 5.76 14.57
N ASN A 142 9.02 6.74 14.63
CA ASN A 142 7.63 6.47 14.96
C ASN A 142 6.92 5.71 13.84
N VAL A 143 7.03 6.17 12.60
CA VAL A 143 6.43 5.49 11.43
C VAL A 143 7.03 4.11 11.21
N ARG A 144 8.36 3.96 11.32
CA ARG A 144 9.03 2.65 11.19
C ARG A 144 8.56 1.65 12.25
N LEU A 145 8.43 2.07 13.51
CA LEU A 145 7.90 1.18 14.55
C LEU A 145 6.43 0.85 14.32
N ALA A 146 5.62 1.79 13.84
CA ALA A 146 4.22 1.55 13.48
C ALA A 146 4.12 0.55 12.32
N SER A 147 4.93 0.70 11.27
CA SER A 147 5.01 -0.23 10.15
C SER A 147 5.41 -1.64 10.61
N MET A 148 6.48 -1.76 11.42
CA MET A 148 6.90 -3.05 12.00
C MET A 148 5.83 -3.68 12.90
N LEU A 149 5.04 -2.87 13.62
CA LEU A 149 4.00 -3.34 14.54
C LEU A 149 2.79 -3.88 13.79
N THR A 150 2.39 -3.22 12.72
CA THR A 150 1.18 -3.51 11.94
C THR A 150 1.43 -4.46 10.78
N GLY A 151 2.67 -4.53 10.29
CA GLY A 151 3.06 -5.31 9.12
C GLY A 151 2.75 -4.63 7.79
N TRP A 152 2.34 -3.35 7.80
CA TRP A 152 2.00 -2.56 6.62
C TRP A 152 3.08 -1.54 6.31
N GLU A 153 3.32 -1.28 5.04
CA GLU A 153 4.08 -0.11 4.60
C GLU A 153 3.22 1.15 4.80
N ILE A 154 3.73 2.13 5.56
CA ILE A 154 2.98 3.32 5.95
C ILE A 154 3.62 4.54 5.31
N ASP A 155 2.88 5.18 4.39
CA ASP A 155 3.22 6.47 3.81
C ASP A 155 2.46 7.59 4.51
N ILE A 156 3.18 8.63 4.94
CA ILE A 156 2.58 9.76 5.65
C ILE A 156 2.59 10.98 4.74
N LEU A 157 1.42 11.55 4.55
CA LEU A 157 1.19 12.77 3.78
C LEU A 157 0.53 13.83 4.66
N THR A 158 0.77 15.09 4.35
CA THR A 158 -0.01 16.18 4.93
C THR A 158 -1.33 16.36 4.20
N GLU A 159 -2.29 17.06 4.82
CA GLU A 159 -3.55 17.43 4.18
C GLU A 159 -3.31 18.30 2.94
N GLU A 160 -2.29 19.17 2.97
CA GLU A 160 -1.88 20.01 1.84
C GLU A 160 -1.32 19.16 0.69
N GLU A 161 -0.38 18.26 0.95
CA GLU A 161 0.22 17.36 -0.05
C GLU A 161 -0.84 16.43 -0.68
N GLU A 162 -1.76 15.91 0.11
CA GLU A 162 -2.87 15.08 -0.40
C GLU A 162 -3.84 15.89 -1.28
N SER A 163 -4.16 17.11 -0.86
CA SER A 163 -5.00 18.02 -1.64
C SER A 163 -4.35 18.41 -2.97
N ASP A 164 -3.06 18.76 -2.94
CA ASP A 164 -2.31 19.13 -4.14
C ASP A 164 -2.19 17.95 -5.11
N ARG A 165 -1.91 16.74 -4.60
CA ARG A 165 -1.87 15.52 -5.41
C ARG A 165 -3.21 15.27 -6.10
N ARG A 166 -4.31 15.33 -5.36
CA ARG A 166 -5.65 15.16 -5.94
C ARG A 166 -6.01 16.22 -6.97
N GLN A 167 -5.59 17.47 -6.74
CA GLN A 167 -5.81 18.51 -7.71
C GLN A 167 -5.01 18.26 -8.99
N GLN A 168 -3.78 17.78 -8.85
CA GLN A 168 -2.95 17.45 -10.00
C GLN A 168 -3.52 16.25 -10.77
N GLU A 169 -3.88 15.17 -10.09
CA GLU A 169 -4.54 14.00 -10.69
C GLU A 169 -5.80 14.38 -11.48
N ARG A 170 -6.63 15.27 -10.92
CA ARG A 170 -7.83 15.78 -11.61
C ARG A 170 -7.48 16.60 -12.83
N ARG A 171 -6.45 17.45 -12.78
CA ARG A 171 -5.99 18.24 -13.92
C ARG A 171 -5.47 17.35 -15.03
N ASP A 172 -4.58 16.40 -14.68
CA ASP A 172 -3.99 15.48 -15.63
C ASP A 172 -5.07 14.63 -16.33
N LEU A 173 -6.08 14.17 -15.57
CA LEU A 173 -7.21 13.42 -16.10
C LEU A 173 -8.10 14.30 -17.00
N SER A 174 -8.37 15.55 -16.58
CA SER A 174 -9.12 16.52 -17.39
C SER A 174 -8.39 16.81 -18.71
N GLU A 175 -7.07 17.03 -18.67
CA GLU A 175 -6.25 17.24 -19.88
C GLU A 175 -6.26 16.01 -20.81
N ARG A 176 -6.23 14.80 -20.23
CA ARG A 176 -6.38 13.55 -21.02
C ARG A 176 -7.72 13.48 -21.72
N PHE A 177 -8.83 13.79 -21.03
CA PHE A 177 -10.15 13.80 -21.65
C PHE A 177 -10.29 14.89 -22.71
N MET A 178 -9.77 16.09 -22.47
CA MET A 178 -9.74 17.16 -23.48
C MET A 178 -9.02 16.71 -24.76
N SER A 179 -7.87 16.07 -24.61
CA SER A 179 -7.05 15.61 -25.74
C SER A 179 -7.67 14.39 -26.44
N ALA A 180 -8.23 13.44 -25.69
CA ALA A 180 -8.75 12.20 -26.25
C ALA A 180 -10.13 12.39 -26.91
N LEU A 181 -10.99 13.22 -26.30
CA LEU A 181 -12.38 13.38 -26.72
C LEU A 181 -12.62 14.67 -27.54
N ASP A 182 -11.60 15.51 -27.69
CA ASP A 182 -11.72 16.85 -28.32
C ASP A 182 -12.86 17.68 -27.70
N VAL A 183 -12.87 17.73 -26.37
CA VAL A 183 -13.86 18.47 -25.56
C VAL A 183 -13.22 19.67 -24.88
N ASP A 184 -14.05 20.62 -24.46
CA ASP A 184 -13.57 21.77 -23.68
C ASP A 184 -13.32 21.39 -22.20
N ASP A 185 -12.66 22.29 -21.48
CA ASP A 185 -12.32 22.12 -20.07
C ASP A 185 -13.55 21.88 -19.18
N VAL A 186 -14.70 22.48 -19.52
CA VAL A 186 -15.93 22.35 -18.72
C VAL A 186 -16.47 20.93 -18.78
N LEU A 187 -16.54 20.35 -19.99
CA LEU A 187 -16.99 18.98 -20.19
C LEU A 187 -16.00 17.96 -19.62
N ALA A 188 -14.70 18.17 -19.82
CA ALA A 188 -13.67 17.32 -19.25
C ALA A 188 -13.72 17.31 -17.72
N HIS A 189 -13.86 18.49 -17.11
CA HIS A 189 -13.98 18.61 -15.65
C HIS A 189 -15.26 17.96 -15.11
N LEU A 190 -16.35 18.06 -15.85
CA LEU A 190 -17.61 17.40 -15.48
C LEU A 190 -17.44 15.87 -15.47
N LEU A 191 -16.82 15.29 -16.49
CA LEU A 191 -16.53 13.84 -16.55
C LEU A 191 -15.69 13.39 -15.34
N VAL A 192 -14.64 14.14 -15.00
CA VAL A 192 -13.81 13.86 -13.81
C VAL A 192 -14.64 13.95 -12.52
N THR A 193 -15.55 14.91 -12.41
CA THR A 193 -16.38 15.11 -11.22
C THR A 193 -17.41 14.00 -11.04
N GLU A 194 -17.94 13.47 -12.15
CA GLU A 194 -18.86 12.33 -12.17
C GLU A 194 -18.15 10.98 -11.92
N GLY A 195 -16.81 10.99 -11.81
CA GLY A 195 -16.03 9.84 -11.38
C GLY A 195 -15.43 9.01 -12.51
N PHE A 196 -15.49 9.45 -13.76
CA PHE A 196 -14.80 8.76 -14.86
C PHE A 196 -13.29 8.86 -14.68
N SER A 197 -12.61 7.74 -14.78
CA SER A 197 -11.16 7.61 -14.59
C SER A 197 -10.40 7.28 -15.88
N SER A 198 -11.10 6.81 -16.92
CA SER A 198 -10.51 6.43 -18.20
C SER A 198 -11.42 6.71 -19.39
N VAL A 199 -10.81 6.77 -20.58
CA VAL A 199 -11.55 6.91 -21.84
C VAL A 199 -12.35 5.64 -22.16
N ASP A 200 -11.84 4.48 -21.75
CA ASP A 200 -12.52 3.19 -21.88
C ASP A 200 -13.86 3.18 -21.15
N GLU A 201 -13.90 3.70 -19.92
CA GLU A 201 -15.16 3.80 -19.17
C GLU A 201 -16.21 4.59 -19.95
N ILE A 202 -15.82 5.72 -20.54
CA ILE A 202 -16.75 6.56 -21.34
C ILE A 202 -17.19 5.82 -22.60
N ALA A 203 -16.31 5.08 -23.25
CA ALA A 203 -16.61 4.35 -24.49
C ALA A 203 -17.62 3.23 -24.29
N TYR A 204 -17.62 2.59 -23.10
CA TYR A 204 -18.38 1.35 -22.85
C TYR A 204 -19.46 1.47 -21.80
N VAL A 205 -19.56 2.59 -21.05
CA VAL A 205 -20.68 2.85 -20.13
C VAL A 205 -22.02 2.85 -20.89
N PRO A 206 -23.12 2.38 -20.28
CA PRO A 206 -24.45 2.50 -20.91
C PRO A 206 -24.79 3.96 -21.25
N LEU A 207 -25.31 4.19 -22.45
CA LEU A 207 -25.63 5.55 -22.92
C LEU A 207 -26.61 6.28 -21.98
N GLU A 208 -27.54 5.54 -21.38
CA GLU A 208 -28.52 6.04 -20.43
C GLU A 208 -27.86 6.63 -19.18
N ASP A 209 -26.78 6.00 -18.72
CA ASP A 209 -26.03 6.44 -17.53
C ASP A 209 -25.27 7.74 -17.87
N LEU A 210 -24.62 7.82 -19.03
CA LEU A 210 -23.93 9.02 -19.49
C LEU A 210 -24.89 10.19 -19.73
N ALA A 211 -26.06 9.92 -20.33
CA ALA A 211 -27.09 10.91 -20.56
C ALA A 211 -27.85 11.34 -19.28
N SER A 212 -27.70 10.60 -18.18
CA SER A 212 -28.30 10.97 -16.88
C SER A 212 -27.52 12.07 -16.15
N ILE A 213 -26.29 12.34 -16.59
CA ILE A 213 -25.41 13.37 -16.01
C ILE A 213 -25.98 14.75 -16.32
N GLU A 214 -26.09 15.60 -15.29
CA GLU A 214 -26.58 16.97 -15.45
C GLU A 214 -25.64 17.76 -16.39
N GLY A 215 -26.19 18.20 -17.52
CA GLY A 215 -25.45 18.90 -18.58
C GLY A 215 -25.12 18.05 -19.81
N PHE A 216 -25.42 16.75 -19.80
CA PHE A 216 -25.29 15.88 -20.97
C PHE A 216 -26.68 15.59 -21.56
N GLU A 217 -26.95 16.14 -22.73
CA GLU A 217 -28.08 15.72 -23.54
C GLU A 217 -27.70 14.41 -24.27
N GLU A 218 -28.71 13.62 -24.68
CA GLU A 218 -28.49 12.30 -25.32
C GLU A 218 -27.59 12.41 -26.55
N ASP A 219 -27.70 13.49 -27.31
CA ASP A 219 -26.86 13.74 -28.48
C ASP A 219 -25.39 13.95 -28.11
N ILE A 220 -25.12 14.66 -26.99
CA ILE A 220 -23.78 14.90 -26.47
C ILE A 220 -23.19 13.58 -25.95
N ALA A 221 -23.98 12.78 -25.22
CA ALA A 221 -23.53 11.50 -24.71
C ALA A 221 -23.17 10.53 -25.85
N GLN A 222 -23.96 10.48 -26.92
CA GLN A 222 -23.66 9.68 -28.11
C GLN A 222 -22.37 10.12 -28.79
N GLU A 223 -22.19 11.43 -28.96
CA GLU A 223 -20.98 12.00 -29.58
C GLU A 223 -19.73 11.72 -28.74
N LEU A 224 -19.80 11.86 -27.42
CA LEU A 224 -18.70 11.53 -26.51
C LEU A 224 -18.31 10.07 -26.60
N GLN A 225 -19.28 9.14 -26.60
CA GLN A 225 -19.00 7.73 -26.78
C GLN A 225 -18.36 7.41 -28.14
N ALA A 226 -18.86 8.05 -29.20
CA ALA A 226 -18.28 7.86 -30.53
C ALA A 226 -16.82 8.31 -30.57
N ARG A 227 -16.51 9.51 -30.04
CA ARG A 227 -15.13 10.04 -29.95
C ARG A 227 -14.23 9.17 -29.07
N ALA A 228 -14.75 8.67 -27.93
CA ALA A 228 -14.01 7.77 -27.08
C ALA A 228 -13.61 6.48 -27.80
N ARG A 229 -14.53 5.87 -28.55
CA ARG A 229 -14.25 4.68 -29.37
C ARG A 229 -13.27 4.96 -30.49
N ASP A 230 -13.46 6.05 -31.22
CA ASP A 230 -12.55 6.48 -32.30
C ASP A 230 -11.12 6.71 -31.77
N PHE A 231 -11.00 7.31 -30.57
CA PHE A 231 -9.71 7.50 -29.91
C PHE A 231 -9.05 6.17 -29.56
N LEU A 232 -9.79 5.25 -28.93
CA LEU A 232 -9.27 3.93 -28.55
C LEU A 232 -8.86 3.11 -29.78
N ASP A 233 -9.65 3.16 -30.85
CA ASP A 233 -9.31 2.50 -32.12
C ASP A 233 -8.04 3.09 -32.74
N ALA A 234 -7.91 4.42 -32.77
CA ALA A 234 -6.72 5.10 -33.24
C ALA A 234 -5.49 4.81 -32.38
N GLU A 235 -5.64 4.76 -31.06
CA GLU A 235 -4.58 4.43 -30.13
C GLU A 235 -4.12 2.98 -30.30
N SER A 236 -5.04 2.03 -30.45
CA SER A 236 -4.75 0.62 -30.72
C SER A 236 -3.92 0.47 -32.01
N VAL A 237 -4.33 1.15 -33.09
CA VAL A 237 -3.56 1.15 -34.35
C VAL A 237 -2.16 1.74 -34.16
N ARG A 238 -2.05 2.85 -33.45
CA ARG A 238 -0.77 3.51 -33.15
C ARG A 238 0.17 2.60 -32.35
N LEU A 239 -0.35 1.95 -31.31
CA LEU A 239 0.42 1.04 -30.47
C LEU A 239 0.87 -0.19 -31.25
N ALA A 240 0.00 -0.75 -32.10
CA ALA A 240 0.34 -1.86 -32.96
C ALA A 240 1.45 -1.48 -33.99
N GLU A 241 1.43 -0.24 -34.52
CA GLU A 241 2.50 0.29 -35.39
C GLU A 241 3.80 0.49 -34.61
N GLN A 242 3.77 1.03 -33.42
CA GLN A 242 4.93 1.21 -32.54
C GLN A 242 5.56 -0.15 -32.19
N ARG A 243 4.74 -1.14 -31.78
CA ARG A 243 5.17 -2.50 -31.50
C ARG A 243 5.96 -3.08 -32.68
N ARG A 244 5.41 -2.98 -33.90
CA ARG A 244 6.08 -3.45 -35.14
C ARG A 244 7.37 -2.70 -35.44
N ALA A 245 7.37 -1.37 -35.21
CA ALA A 245 8.57 -0.54 -35.42
C ALA A 245 9.71 -0.91 -34.45
N LEU A 246 9.38 -1.31 -33.22
CA LEU A 246 10.33 -1.82 -32.24
C LEU A 246 10.83 -3.24 -32.56
N GLY A 247 10.17 -3.94 -33.48
CA GLY A 247 10.53 -5.28 -33.87
C GLY A 247 10.04 -6.38 -32.92
N VAL A 248 8.99 -6.11 -32.17
CA VAL A 248 8.33 -7.13 -31.34
C VAL A 248 7.56 -8.10 -32.21
N GLU A 249 7.85 -9.39 -32.05
CA GLU A 249 7.31 -10.46 -32.87
C GLU A 249 5.81 -10.68 -32.62
N ASP A 250 5.09 -11.09 -33.67
CA ASP A 250 3.67 -11.40 -33.58
C ASP A 250 3.38 -12.62 -32.68
N GLU A 251 4.36 -13.51 -32.49
CA GLU A 251 4.28 -14.67 -31.61
C GLU A 251 4.20 -14.24 -30.16
N LEU A 252 4.97 -13.23 -29.75
CA LEU A 252 4.88 -12.65 -28.41
C LEU A 252 3.54 -11.91 -28.22
N ALA A 253 3.04 -11.26 -29.25
CA ALA A 253 1.74 -10.58 -29.22
C ALA A 253 0.54 -11.54 -29.19
N ALA A 254 0.74 -12.81 -29.43
CA ALA A 254 -0.32 -13.82 -29.34
C ALA A 254 -0.54 -14.36 -27.93
N ILE A 255 0.27 -13.98 -26.96
CA ILE A 255 0.09 -14.35 -25.55
C ILE A 255 -1.17 -13.66 -25.01
N ASP A 256 -2.10 -14.48 -24.53
CA ASP A 256 -3.32 -14.01 -23.91
C ASP A 256 -3.00 -13.27 -22.59
N GLY A 257 -3.47 -12.04 -22.45
CA GLY A 257 -3.17 -11.17 -21.31
C GLY A 257 -2.10 -10.08 -21.57
N LEU A 258 -1.38 -10.12 -22.69
CA LEU A 258 -0.52 -9.01 -23.15
C LEU A 258 -1.26 -8.14 -24.17
N ASN A 259 -1.36 -6.84 -23.91
CA ASN A 259 -1.88 -5.87 -24.86
C ASN A 259 -0.77 -5.11 -25.59
N ASP A 260 -1.12 -4.39 -26.68
CA ASP A 260 -0.14 -3.68 -27.49
C ASP A 260 0.67 -2.63 -26.71
N ALA A 261 0.09 -2.00 -25.68
CA ALA A 261 0.81 -1.05 -24.82
C ALA A 261 1.91 -1.75 -23.99
N MET A 262 1.60 -2.91 -23.40
CA MET A 262 2.56 -3.74 -22.67
C MET A 262 3.68 -4.21 -23.60
N LEU A 263 3.33 -4.63 -24.81
CA LEU A 263 4.28 -5.07 -25.83
C LEU A 263 5.20 -3.95 -26.31
N VAL A 264 4.72 -2.73 -26.39
CA VAL A 264 5.55 -1.54 -26.68
C VAL A 264 6.54 -1.31 -25.52
N THR A 265 6.06 -1.35 -24.27
CA THR A 265 6.90 -1.21 -23.08
C THR A 265 8.00 -2.28 -23.01
N LEU A 266 7.66 -3.54 -23.30
CA LEU A 266 8.62 -4.64 -23.38
C LEU A 266 9.61 -4.44 -24.52
N GLY A 267 9.13 -4.04 -25.71
CA GLY A 267 9.97 -3.78 -26.88
C GLY A 267 10.97 -2.64 -26.67
N GLU A 268 10.63 -1.60 -25.92
CA GLU A 268 11.54 -0.51 -25.52
C GLU A 268 12.64 -0.99 -24.57
N ARG A 269 12.39 -2.08 -23.85
CA ARG A 269 13.33 -2.76 -22.94
C ARG A 269 14.08 -3.92 -23.62
N GLU A 270 14.04 -3.98 -24.97
CA GLU A 270 14.69 -5.00 -25.80
C GLU A 270 14.11 -6.41 -25.66
N ILE A 271 12.96 -6.60 -25.03
CA ILE A 271 12.23 -7.86 -24.93
C ILE A 271 11.29 -7.92 -26.13
N LYS A 272 11.67 -8.69 -27.18
CA LYS A 272 11.02 -8.63 -28.49
C LYS A 272 10.51 -9.97 -28.98
N THR A 273 11.10 -11.06 -28.48
CA THR A 273 10.76 -12.41 -28.87
C THR A 273 10.06 -13.18 -27.75
N LEU A 274 9.44 -14.28 -28.14
CA LEU A 274 8.83 -15.19 -27.14
C LEU A 274 9.92 -15.76 -26.21
N GLU A 275 11.12 -16.02 -26.71
CA GLU A 275 12.25 -16.54 -25.94
C GLU A 275 12.76 -15.50 -24.93
N ASP A 276 12.90 -14.22 -25.36
CA ASP A 276 13.28 -13.14 -24.43
C ASP A 276 12.30 -13.00 -23.26
N PHE A 277 11.00 -13.15 -23.54
CA PHE A 277 9.96 -13.05 -22.52
C PHE A 277 9.90 -14.28 -21.61
N ALA A 278 10.08 -15.48 -22.17
CA ALA A 278 10.11 -16.74 -21.41
C ALA A 278 11.33 -16.83 -20.47
N ASP A 279 12.42 -16.14 -20.79
CA ASP A 279 13.64 -16.09 -19.97
C ASP A 279 13.52 -15.15 -18.75
N LEU A 280 12.44 -14.34 -18.65
CA LEU A 280 12.23 -13.43 -17.54
C LEU A 280 11.77 -14.17 -16.28
N ALA A 281 12.11 -13.61 -15.13
CA ALA A 281 11.51 -13.99 -13.85
C ALA A 281 10.29 -13.10 -13.54
N GLY A 282 9.32 -13.64 -12.78
CA GLY A 282 8.09 -12.91 -12.47
C GLY A 282 8.33 -11.58 -11.72
N ASP A 283 9.35 -11.54 -10.87
CA ASP A 283 9.78 -10.32 -10.16
C ASP A 283 10.36 -9.25 -11.10
N GLU A 284 11.00 -9.63 -12.23
CA GLU A 284 11.45 -8.67 -13.24
C GLU A 284 10.30 -7.96 -13.95
N LEU A 285 9.08 -8.54 -13.95
CA LEU A 285 7.89 -7.88 -14.48
C LEU A 285 7.20 -6.99 -13.46
N THR A 286 7.19 -7.41 -12.17
CA THR A 286 6.32 -6.84 -11.14
C THR A 286 7.03 -6.01 -10.07
N ASP A 287 8.38 -5.96 -10.06
CA ASP A 287 9.12 -5.18 -9.08
C ASP A 287 8.64 -3.72 -9.04
N PRO A 288 8.30 -3.16 -7.86
CA PRO A 288 7.76 -1.81 -7.75
C PRO A 288 8.71 -0.70 -8.21
N GLU A 289 10.03 -0.93 -8.19
CA GLU A 289 11.04 0.07 -8.57
C GLU A 289 11.55 -0.14 -10.00
N GLU A 290 11.82 -1.38 -10.40
CA GLU A 290 12.50 -1.72 -11.65
C GLU A 290 11.69 -2.62 -12.59
N GLY A 291 10.52 -3.12 -12.18
CA GLY A 291 9.70 -4.06 -12.96
C GLY A 291 9.26 -3.51 -14.32
N TYR A 292 9.36 -4.34 -15.34
CA TYR A 292 9.08 -3.94 -16.72
C TYR A 292 7.61 -3.58 -16.96
N LEU A 293 6.69 -4.26 -16.28
CA LEU A 293 5.24 -4.06 -16.39
C LEU A 293 4.60 -3.59 -15.07
N ARG A 294 5.38 -2.97 -14.18
CA ARG A 294 4.91 -2.47 -12.88
C ARG A 294 3.68 -1.56 -12.95
N GLU A 295 3.56 -0.77 -14.03
CA GLU A 295 2.47 0.19 -14.21
C GLU A 295 1.12 -0.49 -14.49
N TYR A 296 1.14 -1.80 -14.82
CA TYR A 296 -0.06 -2.57 -15.12
C TYR A 296 -0.59 -3.38 -13.94
N GLY A 297 0.05 -3.30 -12.77
CA GLY A 297 -0.45 -3.83 -11.51
C GLY A 297 -0.58 -5.36 -11.44
N PHE A 298 0.25 -6.10 -12.17
CA PHE A 298 0.28 -7.56 -12.07
C PHE A 298 0.81 -8.03 -10.71
N ASP A 299 0.15 -9.01 -10.14
CA ASP A 299 0.72 -9.79 -9.07
C ASP A 299 1.77 -10.81 -9.58
N LEU A 300 2.60 -11.33 -8.69
CA LEU A 300 3.66 -12.25 -9.04
C LEU A 300 3.12 -13.57 -9.65
N ASP A 301 1.95 -14.01 -9.24
CA ASP A 301 1.34 -15.26 -9.74
C ASP A 301 0.85 -15.07 -11.18
N THR A 302 0.22 -13.94 -11.48
CA THR A 302 -0.21 -13.56 -12.84
C THR A 302 0.99 -13.36 -13.76
N ALA A 303 2.04 -12.68 -13.31
CA ALA A 303 3.28 -12.50 -14.07
C ALA A 303 3.94 -13.85 -14.41
N ASN A 304 4.05 -14.75 -13.44
CA ASN A 304 4.57 -16.09 -13.67
C ASN A 304 3.69 -16.90 -14.63
N ALA A 305 2.36 -16.75 -14.55
CA ALA A 305 1.45 -17.42 -15.50
C ALA A 305 1.62 -16.92 -16.93
N LEU A 306 1.82 -15.62 -17.14
CA LEU A 306 2.11 -15.02 -18.44
C LEU A 306 3.43 -15.56 -19.01
N ILE A 307 4.51 -15.56 -18.23
CA ILE A 307 5.81 -16.08 -18.62
C ILE A 307 5.72 -17.56 -18.98
N MET A 308 4.98 -18.37 -18.20
CA MET A 308 4.81 -19.79 -18.49
C MET A 308 3.95 -20.08 -19.73
N SER A 309 3.20 -19.10 -20.24
CA SER A 309 2.41 -19.23 -21.45
C SER A 309 3.24 -18.94 -22.72
N ALA A 310 4.42 -18.36 -22.56
CA ALA A 310 5.43 -18.15 -23.60
C ALA A 310 6.26 -19.41 -23.83
#